data_c224686d2cf9aea1965af86aac9d936b
#
_entry.id   c224686d2cf9aea1965af86aac9d936b
#
_cell.length_a   1.000
_cell.length_b   1.000
_cell.length_c   1.000
_cell.angle_alpha   90.00
_cell.angle_beta   90.00
_cell.angle_gamma   90.00
#
_symmetry.space_group_name_H-M   'P 1'
#
loop_
_entity.id
_entity.type
_entity.pdbx_description
1 polymer ?
#
loop_
_entity_poly.entity_id
_entity_poly.type
_entity_poly.pdbx_seq_one_letter_code
_entity_poly.pdbx_strand_id
1 'polypeptide(L)'
;MNIVLAMAQGLVVMLVAPFFSGLARVIRAKMHNRRGPSILQDYRDLAKLMARPESVSSDSSFVLRIMPPLFLAVSFMLAMGLPMFTLQSPMPVFGDAITIMYALALSRFFFALSGVDSSNAYAGFGGIRELLMSVLIEPSMLIALFTVAIVCGSTDIATMGQHIVTGNVSSVVAVILAGVAFAAACYMELGKLPFDQAEAEQELQEGPLAELSGPSLAMMKLAMGMKQVVVVAWFTSIFIPWGEPATIGVTALVSAVVFLVKCLVDFVVCGVLENSVSRSRFKVLGNQTWAVVGIAVLAFVFVVVGV
;
A
#
# COMPACT_ATOMS: atom_id res chain seq x y z
N MET A 1 11.23 -5.00 24.34
CA MET A 1 12.15 -4.93 23.20
C MET A 1 11.41 -4.82 21.86
N ASN A 2 10.32 -5.56 21.71
CA ASN A 2 9.53 -5.56 20.46
C ASN A 2 8.89 -4.20 20.11
N ILE A 3 8.38 -3.46 21.10
CA ILE A 3 7.75 -2.13 20.85
C ILE A 3 8.78 -1.11 20.33
N VAL A 4 9.99 -1.10 20.88
CA VAL A 4 11.05 -0.19 20.43
C VAL A 4 11.45 -0.51 18.98
N LEU A 5 11.57 -1.78 18.64
CA LEU A 5 11.82 -2.22 17.26
C LEU A 5 10.67 -1.81 16.33
N ALA A 6 9.43 -2.05 16.74
CA ALA A 6 8.24 -1.66 15.98
C ALA A 6 8.20 -0.15 15.71
N MET A 7 8.44 0.66 16.74
CA MET A 7 8.52 2.13 16.60
C MET A 7 9.66 2.54 15.66
N ALA A 8 10.85 1.94 15.81
CA ALA A 8 11.99 2.21 14.94
C ALA A 8 11.66 1.86 13.48
N GLN A 9 11.01 0.71 13.24
CA GLN A 9 10.58 0.28 11.93
C GLN A 9 9.57 1.24 11.32
N GLY A 10 8.53 1.64 12.06
CA GLY A 10 7.55 2.65 11.62
C GLY A 10 8.20 3.99 11.26
N LEU A 11 9.17 4.45 12.07
CA LEU A 11 9.93 5.67 11.79
C LEU A 11 10.81 5.54 10.53
N VAL A 12 11.47 4.40 10.32
CA VAL A 12 12.24 4.17 9.10
C VAL A 12 11.33 4.20 7.88
N VAL A 13 10.18 3.54 7.91
CA VAL A 13 9.19 3.57 6.81
C VAL A 13 8.73 5.01 6.56
N MET A 14 8.41 5.77 7.61
CA MET A 14 8.01 7.17 7.51
C MET A 14 9.07 8.04 6.86
N LEU A 15 10.36 7.81 7.18
CA LEU A 15 11.47 8.55 6.60
C LEU A 15 11.75 8.14 5.15
N VAL A 16 11.55 6.89 4.79
CA VAL A 16 11.90 6.34 3.47
C VAL A 16 10.74 6.51 2.47
N ALA A 17 9.50 6.64 2.91
CA ALA A 17 8.34 6.80 2.04
C ALA A 17 8.47 7.96 1.02
N PRO A 18 8.89 9.19 1.40
CA PRO A 18 9.09 10.26 0.42
C PRO A 18 10.22 9.99 -0.58
N PHE A 19 11.22 9.17 -0.19
CA PHE A 19 12.29 8.75 -1.11
C PHE A 19 11.74 7.89 -2.24
N PHE A 20 10.90 6.89 -1.93
CA PHE A 20 10.30 6.03 -2.96
C PHE A 20 9.31 6.79 -3.85
N SER A 21 8.54 7.72 -3.30
CA SER A 21 7.69 8.60 -4.09
C SER A 21 8.52 9.46 -5.05
N GLY A 22 9.61 10.07 -4.58
CA GLY A 22 10.55 10.83 -5.41
C GLY A 22 11.21 9.97 -6.50
N LEU A 23 11.57 8.72 -6.16
CA LEU A 23 12.12 7.76 -7.11
C LEU A 23 11.12 7.46 -8.25
N ALA A 24 9.86 7.18 -7.92
CA ALA A 24 8.81 6.94 -8.90
C ALA A 24 8.65 8.13 -9.88
N ARG A 25 8.70 9.36 -9.37
CA ARG A 25 8.68 10.57 -10.23
C ARG A 25 9.89 10.67 -11.17
N VAL A 26 11.08 10.30 -10.70
CA VAL A 26 12.30 10.30 -11.53
C VAL A 26 12.22 9.23 -12.61
N ILE A 27 11.73 8.03 -12.28
CA ILE A 27 11.51 6.94 -13.24
C ILE A 27 10.52 7.40 -14.32
N ARG A 28 9.38 7.97 -13.94
CA ARG A 28 8.38 8.53 -14.86
C ARG A 28 9.02 9.55 -15.81
N ALA A 29 9.78 10.50 -15.28
CA ALA A 29 10.42 11.52 -16.08
C ALA A 29 11.43 10.93 -17.09
N LYS A 30 12.24 9.95 -16.67
CA LYS A 30 13.22 9.28 -17.54
C LYS A 30 12.54 8.46 -18.64
N MET A 31 11.47 7.74 -18.33
CA MET A 31 10.72 6.97 -19.33
C MET A 31 10.07 7.88 -20.39
N HIS A 32 9.67 9.09 -20.01
CA HIS A 32 9.15 10.10 -20.94
C HIS A 32 10.23 10.98 -21.57
N ASN A 33 11.51 10.61 -21.44
CA ASN A 33 12.67 11.36 -21.96
C ASN A 33 12.71 12.83 -21.49
N ARG A 34 12.32 13.07 -20.23
CA ARG A 34 12.28 14.39 -19.59
C ARG A 34 13.26 14.46 -18.41
N ARG A 35 13.70 15.67 -18.08
CA ARG A 35 14.43 15.91 -16.83
C ARG A 35 13.42 15.95 -15.68
N GLY A 36 13.48 14.96 -14.79
CA GLY A 36 12.67 14.91 -13.56
C GLY A 36 13.19 15.82 -12.45
N PRO A 37 12.39 16.01 -11.41
CA PRO A 37 12.84 16.66 -10.17
C PRO A 37 13.93 15.82 -9.47
N SER A 38 14.56 16.40 -8.44
CA SER A 38 15.49 15.62 -7.60
C SER A 38 14.71 14.56 -6.81
N ILE A 39 15.33 13.43 -6.49
CA ILE A 39 14.73 12.37 -5.68
C ILE A 39 14.27 12.89 -4.30
N LEU A 40 14.98 13.91 -3.76
CA LEU A 40 14.67 14.53 -2.48
C LEU A 40 13.62 15.65 -2.56
N GLN A 41 12.96 15.82 -3.71
CA GLN A 41 11.98 16.90 -3.88
C GLN A 41 10.79 16.74 -2.95
N ASP A 42 10.32 15.52 -2.72
CA ASP A 42 9.18 15.25 -1.85
C ASP A 42 9.43 15.65 -0.40
N TYR A 43 10.67 15.50 0.12
CA TYR A 43 11.02 16.02 1.44
C TYR A 43 10.95 17.54 1.51
N ARG A 44 11.39 18.24 0.46
CA ARG A 44 11.32 19.70 0.39
C ARG A 44 9.88 20.19 0.30
N ASP A 45 9.03 19.46 -0.43
CA ASP A 45 7.62 19.79 -0.59
C ASP A 45 6.87 19.55 0.73
N LEU A 46 7.15 18.46 1.44
CA LEU A 46 6.61 18.23 2.80
C LEU A 46 7.04 19.31 3.78
N ALA A 47 8.32 19.67 3.78
CA ALA A 47 8.83 20.73 4.65
C ALA A 47 8.18 22.10 4.38
N LYS A 48 7.95 22.43 3.10
CA LYS A 48 7.24 23.65 2.72
C LYS A 48 5.78 23.64 3.16
N LEU A 49 5.09 22.52 2.99
CA LEU A 49 3.69 22.37 3.40
C LEU A 49 3.55 22.49 4.92
N MET A 50 4.42 21.86 5.69
CA MET A 50 4.44 21.95 7.15
C MET A 50 4.68 23.37 7.68
N ALA A 51 5.39 24.21 6.93
CA ALA A 51 5.66 25.60 7.29
C ALA A 51 4.56 26.58 6.88
N ARG A 52 3.54 26.14 6.14
CA ARG A 52 2.46 27.02 5.67
C ARG A 52 1.24 26.94 6.59
N PRO A 53 0.47 28.04 6.72
CA PRO A 53 -0.79 28.00 7.45
C PRO A 53 -1.79 27.06 6.76
N GLU A 54 -2.62 26.44 7.56
CA GLU A 54 -3.72 25.61 7.07
C GLU A 54 -4.92 26.51 6.73
N SER A 55 -5.52 26.24 5.56
CA SER A 55 -6.79 26.81 5.14
C SER A 55 -7.80 25.67 4.98
N VAL A 56 -8.89 25.73 5.71
CA VAL A 56 -9.97 24.73 5.69
C VAL A 56 -11.25 25.41 5.25
N SER A 57 -12.04 24.73 4.42
CA SER A 57 -13.36 25.22 4.00
C SER A 57 -14.25 25.47 5.23
N SER A 58 -15.01 26.58 5.21
CA SER A 58 -15.98 26.89 6.25
C SER A 58 -17.14 25.89 6.31
N ASP A 59 -17.42 25.23 5.20
CA ASP A 59 -18.56 24.34 5.02
C ASP A 59 -18.22 22.87 5.34
N SER A 60 -16.92 22.58 5.62
CA SER A 60 -16.48 21.26 6.04
C SER A 60 -16.63 21.05 7.54
N SER A 61 -16.90 19.80 7.95
CA SER A 61 -17.00 19.43 9.35
C SER A 61 -15.64 18.94 9.94
N PHE A 62 -15.69 18.29 11.08
CA PHE A 62 -14.49 17.75 11.72
C PHE A 62 -13.85 16.58 10.98
N VAL A 63 -14.59 15.89 10.09
CA VAL A 63 -14.14 14.68 9.38
C VAL A 63 -12.95 15.00 8.47
N LEU A 64 -13.03 16.09 7.72
CA LEU A 64 -11.93 16.55 6.86
C LEU A 64 -10.64 16.82 7.65
N ARG A 65 -10.75 17.32 8.90
CA ARG A 65 -9.60 17.63 9.77
C ARG A 65 -8.99 16.38 10.43
N ILE A 66 -9.83 15.39 10.78
CA ILE A 66 -9.37 14.16 11.45
C ILE A 66 -8.78 13.17 10.45
N MET A 67 -9.21 13.20 9.18
CA MET A 67 -8.79 12.22 8.20
C MET A 67 -7.27 12.16 8.00
N PRO A 68 -6.49 13.26 7.79
CA PRO A 68 -5.05 13.18 7.57
C PRO A 68 -4.28 12.54 8.73
N PRO A 69 -4.46 12.95 10.00
CA PRO A 69 -3.77 12.31 11.11
C PRO A 69 -4.23 10.86 11.34
N LEU A 70 -5.51 10.54 11.10
CA LEU A 70 -6.01 9.18 11.20
C LEU A 70 -5.35 8.27 10.15
N PHE A 71 -5.31 8.71 8.89
CA PHE A 71 -4.70 7.95 7.81
C PHE A 71 -3.21 7.73 8.06
N LEU A 72 -2.51 8.75 8.57
CA LEU A 72 -1.10 8.66 8.96
C LEU A 72 -0.91 7.66 10.12
N ALA A 73 -1.76 7.72 11.14
CA ALA A 73 -1.70 6.82 12.30
C ALA A 73 -1.93 5.36 11.89
N VAL A 74 -2.91 5.09 11.02
CA VAL A 74 -3.17 3.75 10.49
C VAL A 74 -1.98 3.24 9.68
N SER A 75 -1.45 4.04 8.76
CA SER A 75 -0.29 3.66 7.95
C SER A 75 0.96 3.40 8.81
N PHE A 76 1.16 4.18 9.86
CA PHE A 76 2.24 3.98 10.83
C PHE A 76 2.05 2.70 11.65
N MET A 77 0.84 2.44 12.14
CA MET A 77 0.48 1.22 12.86
C MET A 77 0.73 -0.03 12.02
N LEU A 78 0.34 -0.01 10.74
CA LEU A 78 0.60 -1.11 9.82
C LEU A 78 2.10 -1.31 9.57
N ALA A 79 2.86 -0.22 9.43
CA ALA A 79 4.30 -0.29 9.31
C ALA A 79 4.98 -0.89 10.56
N MET A 80 4.41 -0.71 11.75
CA MET A 80 4.90 -1.33 13.00
C MET A 80 4.59 -2.83 13.08
N GLY A 81 3.48 -3.28 12.46
CA GLY A 81 3.00 -4.65 12.54
C GLY A 81 3.65 -5.62 11.57
N LEU A 82 4.00 -5.17 10.36
CA LEU A 82 4.55 -6.04 9.31
C LEU A 82 5.97 -6.56 9.66
N PRO A 83 6.27 -7.83 9.35
CA PRO A 83 7.62 -8.36 9.45
C PRO A 83 8.47 -7.84 8.28
N MET A 84 9.21 -6.74 8.48
CA MET A 84 10.04 -6.09 7.45
C MET A 84 11.53 -6.30 7.68
N PHE A 85 11.98 -6.25 8.96
CA PHE A 85 13.39 -6.34 9.33
C PHE A 85 13.73 -7.64 10.02
N THR A 86 12.72 -8.40 10.41
CA THR A 86 12.85 -9.71 11.07
C THR A 86 11.76 -10.63 10.55
N LEU A 87 12.03 -11.94 10.55
CA LEU A 87 11.03 -12.96 10.20
C LEU A 87 9.80 -12.96 11.12
N GLN A 88 9.92 -12.40 12.32
CA GLN A 88 8.82 -12.29 13.27
C GLN A 88 8.25 -10.88 13.26
N SER A 89 6.93 -10.77 13.28
CA SER A 89 6.28 -9.49 13.43
C SER A 89 6.66 -8.84 14.77
N PRO A 90 7.13 -7.57 14.78
CA PRO A 90 7.41 -6.88 16.03
C PRO A 90 6.16 -6.68 16.90
N MET A 91 4.99 -6.54 16.27
CA MET A 91 3.67 -6.46 16.93
C MET A 91 2.70 -7.43 16.25
N PRO A 92 2.59 -8.69 16.70
CA PRO A 92 1.78 -9.73 16.03
C PRO A 92 0.32 -9.37 15.81
N VAL A 93 -0.28 -8.58 16.72
CA VAL A 93 -1.67 -8.13 16.59
C VAL A 93 -1.89 -7.33 15.30
N PHE A 94 -0.92 -6.55 14.86
CA PHE A 94 -0.98 -5.76 13.64
C PHE A 94 -0.30 -6.46 12.45
N GLY A 95 0.32 -7.61 12.65
CA GLY A 95 0.96 -8.45 11.63
C GLY A 95 0.03 -9.52 11.05
N ASP A 96 -1.24 -9.55 11.44
CA ASP A 96 -2.23 -10.46 10.91
C ASP A 96 -2.85 -9.93 9.60
N ALA A 97 -2.98 -10.81 8.59
CA ALA A 97 -3.47 -10.45 7.27
C ALA A 97 -4.86 -9.80 7.31
N ILE A 98 -5.75 -10.30 8.18
CA ILE A 98 -7.11 -9.78 8.34
C ILE A 98 -7.07 -8.37 8.96
N THR A 99 -6.24 -8.16 9.97
CA THR A 99 -6.09 -6.85 10.62
C THR A 99 -5.60 -5.79 9.62
N ILE A 100 -4.65 -6.14 8.76
CA ILE A 100 -4.13 -5.21 7.74
C ILE A 100 -5.22 -4.86 6.73
N MET A 101 -5.98 -5.84 6.24
CA MET A 101 -7.08 -5.59 5.32
C MET A 101 -8.09 -4.59 5.89
N TYR A 102 -8.57 -4.83 7.10
CA TYR A 102 -9.56 -3.94 7.72
C TYR A 102 -9.00 -2.56 8.09
N ALA A 103 -7.72 -2.47 8.45
CA ALA A 103 -7.08 -1.19 8.70
C ALA A 103 -6.93 -0.35 7.41
N LEU A 104 -6.60 -0.99 6.28
CA LEU A 104 -6.58 -0.34 4.97
C LEU A 104 -8.00 0.09 4.54
N ALA A 105 -9.00 -0.76 4.72
CA ALA A 105 -10.41 -0.43 4.45
C ALA A 105 -10.89 0.76 5.29
N LEU A 106 -10.53 0.80 6.58
CA LEU A 106 -10.84 1.90 7.49
C LEU A 106 -10.25 3.23 6.98
N SER A 107 -8.98 3.22 6.58
CA SER A 107 -8.33 4.43 6.07
C SER A 107 -8.99 4.96 4.81
N ARG A 108 -9.39 4.08 3.88
CA ARG A 108 -10.12 4.46 2.67
C ARG A 108 -11.52 4.98 2.95
N PHE A 109 -12.22 4.35 3.91
CA PHE A 109 -13.53 4.81 4.31
C PHE A 109 -13.48 6.27 4.79
N PHE A 110 -12.54 6.60 5.68
CA PHE A 110 -12.37 7.98 6.14
C PHE A 110 -11.91 8.93 5.05
N PHE A 111 -11.07 8.47 4.12
CA PHE A 111 -10.67 9.25 2.95
C PHE A 111 -11.87 9.63 2.08
N ALA A 112 -12.72 8.66 1.77
CA ALA A 112 -13.94 8.90 0.99
C ALA A 112 -14.95 9.77 1.74
N LEU A 113 -15.11 9.54 3.04
CA LEU A 113 -16.00 10.33 3.88
C LEU A 113 -15.56 11.80 3.93
N SER A 114 -14.24 12.06 4.01
CA SER A 114 -13.71 13.42 3.97
C SER A 114 -13.98 14.12 2.65
N GLY A 115 -13.94 13.39 1.53
CA GLY A 115 -14.30 13.92 0.23
C GLY A 115 -15.75 14.38 0.16
N VAL A 116 -16.68 13.64 0.77
CA VAL A 116 -18.10 14.03 0.86
C VAL A 116 -18.28 15.19 1.82
N ASP A 117 -17.56 15.22 2.94
CA ASP A 117 -17.60 16.26 3.97
C ASP A 117 -17.09 17.62 3.47
N SER A 118 -16.25 17.65 2.45
CA SER A 118 -15.62 18.86 1.93
C SER A 118 -16.59 19.82 1.22
N SER A 119 -17.83 19.39 0.96
CA SER A 119 -18.86 20.14 0.19
C SER A 119 -18.46 20.47 -1.25
N ASN A 120 -17.39 19.85 -1.77
CA ASN A 120 -16.95 19.97 -3.15
C ASN A 120 -17.34 18.74 -3.95
N ALA A 121 -18.02 18.95 -5.08
CA ALA A 121 -18.48 17.87 -5.95
C ALA A 121 -17.32 16.98 -6.47
N TYR A 122 -16.19 17.57 -6.84
CA TYR A 122 -15.02 16.83 -7.34
C TYR A 122 -14.40 15.96 -6.25
N ALA A 123 -14.27 16.48 -5.04
CA ALA A 123 -13.79 15.73 -3.89
C ALA A 123 -14.73 14.58 -3.52
N GLY A 124 -16.05 14.84 -3.52
CA GLY A 124 -17.08 13.83 -3.28
C GLY A 124 -17.05 12.71 -4.31
N PHE A 125 -16.96 13.03 -5.60
CA PHE A 125 -16.82 12.02 -6.65
C PHE A 125 -15.51 11.23 -6.56
N GLY A 126 -14.39 11.88 -6.19
CA GLY A 126 -13.11 11.21 -5.93
C GLY A 126 -13.22 10.19 -4.81
N GLY A 127 -13.83 10.58 -3.68
CA GLY A 127 -14.07 9.68 -2.55
C GLY A 127 -14.96 8.49 -2.90
N ILE A 128 -16.04 8.71 -3.65
CA ILE A 128 -16.94 7.63 -4.10
C ILE A 128 -16.19 6.66 -5.04
N ARG A 129 -15.36 7.17 -5.96
CA ARG A 129 -14.56 6.32 -6.85
C ARG A 129 -13.55 5.47 -6.07
N GLU A 130 -12.95 6.00 -5.01
CA GLU A 130 -12.05 5.23 -4.13
C GLU A 130 -12.78 4.08 -3.44
N LEU A 131 -13.98 4.31 -2.90
CA LEU A 131 -14.80 3.25 -2.30
C LEU A 131 -15.21 2.19 -3.33
N LEU A 132 -15.58 2.58 -4.53
CA LEU A 132 -15.94 1.63 -5.59
C LEU A 132 -14.73 0.78 -6.01
N MET A 133 -13.54 1.37 -6.09
CA MET A 133 -12.31 0.61 -6.35
C MET A 133 -11.99 -0.35 -5.20
N SER A 134 -12.17 0.07 -3.95
CA SER A 134 -12.02 -0.78 -2.77
C SER A 134 -12.87 -2.06 -2.86
N VAL A 135 -14.17 -1.89 -3.12
CA VAL A 135 -15.12 -3.02 -3.29
C VAL A 135 -14.71 -3.98 -4.40
N LEU A 136 -14.02 -3.51 -5.43
CA LEU A 136 -13.55 -4.35 -6.52
C LEU A 136 -12.21 -5.06 -6.20
N ILE A 137 -11.32 -4.43 -5.45
CA ILE A 137 -9.98 -4.95 -5.15
C ILE A 137 -9.99 -5.88 -3.94
N GLU A 138 -10.69 -5.52 -2.87
CA GLU A 138 -10.69 -6.26 -1.60
C GLU A 138 -11.04 -7.75 -1.73
N PRO A 139 -12.05 -8.17 -2.52
CA PRO A 139 -12.33 -9.59 -2.68
C PRO A 139 -11.17 -10.39 -3.28
N SER A 140 -10.44 -9.81 -4.26
CA SER A 140 -9.29 -10.48 -4.87
C SER A 140 -8.14 -10.66 -3.88
N MET A 141 -7.88 -9.62 -3.06
CA MET A 141 -6.86 -9.69 -2.01
C MET A 141 -7.23 -10.73 -0.95
N LEU A 142 -8.48 -10.71 -0.47
CA LEU A 142 -8.96 -11.64 0.55
C LEU A 142 -8.87 -13.10 0.08
N ILE A 143 -9.35 -13.42 -1.13
CA ILE A 143 -9.32 -14.79 -1.65
C ILE A 143 -7.88 -15.25 -1.81
N ALA A 144 -6.99 -14.42 -2.34
CA ALA A 144 -5.58 -14.76 -2.49
C ALA A 144 -4.90 -15.01 -1.13
N LEU A 145 -5.13 -14.14 -0.14
CA LEU A 145 -4.59 -14.28 1.22
C LEU A 145 -5.15 -15.52 1.94
N PHE A 146 -6.46 -15.76 1.86
CA PHE A 146 -7.06 -16.96 2.47
C PHE A 146 -6.56 -18.25 1.81
N THR A 147 -6.29 -18.24 0.50
CA THR A 147 -5.65 -19.36 -0.17
C THR A 147 -4.30 -19.68 0.46
N VAL A 148 -3.44 -18.66 0.65
CA VAL A 148 -2.14 -18.82 1.31
C VAL A 148 -2.31 -19.22 2.78
N ALA A 149 -3.26 -18.61 3.48
CA ALA A 149 -3.55 -18.92 4.89
C ALA A 149 -3.95 -20.38 5.11
N ILE A 150 -4.77 -20.93 4.23
CA ILE A 150 -5.20 -22.35 4.29
C ILE A 150 -4.00 -23.26 4.02
N VAL A 151 -3.17 -22.94 3.03
CA VAL A 151 -1.97 -23.73 2.69
C VAL A 151 -0.96 -23.72 3.85
N CYS A 152 -0.78 -22.57 4.52
CA CYS A 152 0.17 -22.40 5.62
C CYS A 152 -0.44 -22.71 7.01
N GLY A 153 -1.77 -22.81 7.12
CA GLY A 153 -2.47 -23.06 8.39
C GLY A 153 -2.49 -21.86 9.35
N SER A 154 -2.19 -20.65 8.90
CA SER A 154 -2.15 -19.43 9.73
C SER A 154 -2.48 -18.19 8.91
N THR A 155 -3.08 -17.18 9.55
CA THR A 155 -3.32 -15.84 8.99
C THR A 155 -2.21 -14.84 9.32
N ASP A 156 -1.26 -15.21 10.19
CA ASP A 156 -0.11 -14.38 10.54
C ASP A 156 0.89 -14.31 9.39
N ILE A 157 1.25 -13.11 8.96
CA ILE A 157 2.12 -12.86 7.80
C ILE A 157 3.51 -13.44 8.00
N ALA A 158 4.04 -13.35 9.21
CA ALA A 158 5.36 -13.90 9.54
C ALA A 158 5.39 -15.41 9.36
N THR A 159 4.37 -16.11 9.82
CA THR A 159 4.25 -17.58 9.68
C THR A 159 4.01 -17.97 8.22
N MET A 160 3.17 -17.24 7.48
CA MET A 160 2.98 -17.49 6.04
C MET A 160 4.31 -17.40 5.28
N GLY A 161 5.09 -16.32 5.49
CA GLY A 161 6.39 -16.14 4.86
C GLY A 161 7.38 -17.24 5.21
N GLN A 162 7.43 -17.67 6.48
CA GLN A 162 8.28 -18.77 6.92
C GLN A 162 7.95 -20.10 6.24
N HIS A 163 6.65 -20.45 6.14
CA HIS A 163 6.20 -21.67 5.46
C HIS A 163 6.57 -21.67 3.97
N ILE A 164 6.45 -20.53 3.32
CA ILE A 164 6.82 -20.38 1.89
C ILE A 164 8.34 -20.56 1.69
N VAL A 165 9.18 -19.95 2.56
CA VAL A 165 10.64 -20.10 2.45
C VAL A 165 11.11 -21.53 2.74
N THR A 166 10.53 -22.17 3.76
CA THR A 166 10.90 -23.55 4.12
C THR A 166 10.36 -24.59 3.13
N GLY A 167 9.52 -24.19 2.17
CA GLY A 167 8.89 -25.10 1.22
C GLY A 167 7.84 -26.01 1.87
N ASN A 168 7.43 -25.73 3.10
CA ASN A 168 6.43 -26.52 3.82
C ASN A 168 5.01 -26.05 3.44
N VAL A 169 4.68 -26.22 2.16
CA VAL A 169 3.39 -25.82 1.57
C VAL A 169 2.71 -27.02 0.95
N SER A 170 1.41 -27.17 1.17
CA SER A 170 0.62 -28.29 0.64
C SER A 170 0.45 -28.24 -0.88
N SER A 171 0.39 -27.03 -1.47
CA SER A 171 0.24 -26.83 -2.91
C SER A 171 1.06 -25.64 -3.39
N VAL A 172 2.16 -25.91 -4.10
CA VAL A 172 3.04 -24.87 -4.66
C VAL A 172 2.33 -24.09 -5.78
N VAL A 173 1.52 -24.78 -6.60
CA VAL A 173 0.79 -24.15 -7.71
C VAL A 173 -0.22 -23.14 -7.19
N ALA A 174 -0.96 -23.48 -6.14
CA ALA A 174 -1.92 -22.58 -5.52
C ALA A 174 -1.23 -21.34 -4.95
N VAL A 175 -0.07 -21.49 -4.29
CA VAL A 175 0.70 -20.37 -3.74
C VAL A 175 1.22 -19.44 -4.84
N ILE A 176 1.69 -19.98 -5.98
CA ILE A 176 2.14 -19.16 -7.12
C ILE A 176 0.98 -18.36 -7.71
N LEU A 177 -0.16 -19.02 -7.96
CA LEU A 177 -1.35 -18.35 -8.51
C LEU A 177 -1.90 -17.29 -7.54
N ALA A 178 -1.95 -17.60 -6.23
CA ALA A 178 -2.33 -16.64 -5.20
C ALA A 178 -1.34 -15.47 -5.16
N GLY A 179 -0.04 -15.72 -5.30
CA GLY A 179 1.00 -14.69 -5.38
C GLY A 179 0.82 -13.75 -6.56
N VAL A 180 0.50 -14.29 -7.74
CA VAL A 180 0.22 -13.46 -8.93
C VAL A 180 -1.04 -12.61 -8.73
N ALA A 181 -2.13 -13.22 -8.20
CA ALA A 181 -3.36 -12.49 -7.92
C ALA A 181 -3.14 -11.39 -6.86
N PHE A 182 -2.41 -11.71 -5.80
CA PHE A 182 -2.10 -10.77 -4.73
C PHE A 182 -1.17 -9.63 -5.19
N ALA A 183 -0.15 -9.92 -6.02
CA ALA A 183 0.71 -8.91 -6.63
C ALA A 183 -0.09 -7.92 -7.49
N ALA A 184 -1.00 -8.43 -8.32
CA ALA A 184 -1.87 -7.59 -9.13
C ALA A 184 -2.81 -6.74 -8.25
N ALA A 185 -3.40 -7.33 -7.21
CA ALA A 185 -4.25 -6.61 -6.26
C ALA A 185 -3.47 -5.57 -5.45
N CYS A 186 -2.24 -5.85 -5.02
CA CYS A 186 -1.35 -4.87 -4.39
C CYS A 186 -1.02 -3.71 -5.33
N TYR A 187 -0.77 -3.99 -6.61
CA TYR A 187 -0.54 -2.93 -7.60
C TYR A 187 -1.76 -2.01 -7.74
N MET A 188 -2.98 -2.57 -7.77
CA MET A 188 -4.21 -1.79 -7.76
C MET A 188 -4.36 -0.95 -6.48
N GLU A 189 -3.98 -1.53 -5.33
CA GLU A 189 -4.01 -0.89 -4.02
C GLU A 189 -3.04 0.30 -3.90
N LEU A 190 -1.95 0.29 -4.67
CA LEU A 190 -1.01 1.41 -4.73
C LEU A 190 -1.64 2.67 -5.34
N GLY A 191 -2.79 2.58 -6.01
CA GLY A 191 -3.44 3.70 -6.67
C GLY A 191 -2.61 4.30 -7.80
N LYS A 192 -1.79 3.48 -8.48
CA LYS A 192 -1.00 3.90 -9.64
C LYS A 192 -1.77 3.70 -10.94
N LEU A 193 -1.39 4.43 -12.00
CA LEU A 193 -2.04 4.24 -13.31
C LEU A 193 -2.06 2.76 -13.73
N PRO A 194 -3.17 2.22 -14.22
CA PRO A 194 -4.44 2.89 -14.57
C PRO A 194 -5.47 3.02 -13.43
N PHE A 195 -5.14 2.60 -12.19
CA PHE A 195 -6.05 2.50 -11.04
C PHE A 195 -6.12 3.78 -10.18
N ASP A 196 -5.49 4.86 -10.61
CA ASP A 196 -5.51 6.21 -10.06
C ASP A 196 -6.87 6.88 -10.31
N GLN A 197 -7.94 6.38 -9.68
CA GLN A 197 -9.30 6.84 -9.94
C GLN A 197 -9.80 7.93 -8.97
N ALA A 198 -9.30 7.93 -7.75
CA ALA A 198 -9.68 8.91 -6.74
C ALA A 198 -9.04 10.27 -6.99
N GLU A 199 -7.77 10.27 -7.39
CA GLU A 199 -7.00 11.48 -7.62
C GLU A 199 -7.21 12.05 -9.02
N ALA A 200 -7.36 11.19 -10.02
CA ALA A 200 -7.66 11.47 -11.44
C ALA A 200 -7.43 12.94 -11.86
N GLU A 201 -6.20 13.42 -11.83
CA GLU A 201 -5.80 14.84 -11.96
C GLU A 201 -6.51 15.59 -13.10
N GLN A 202 -6.78 14.92 -14.21
CA GLN A 202 -7.42 15.51 -15.39
C GLN A 202 -8.94 15.57 -15.28
N GLU A 203 -9.56 14.74 -14.44
CA GLU A 203 -11.02 14.65 -14.30
C GLU A 203 -11.54 15.28 -13.01
N LEU A 204 -10.82 15.06 -11.89
CA LEU A 204 -11.24 15.38 -10.52
C LEU A 204 -10.29 16.34 -9.79
N GLN A 205 -9.21 16.81 -10.43
CA GLN A 205 -8.26 17.76 -9.85
C GLN A 205 -7.73 17.31 -8.47
N GLU A 206 -7.21 16.08 -8.38
CA GLU A 206 -6.72 15.44 -7.16
C GLU A 206 -7.82 15.03 -6.15
N GLY A 207 -9.11 15.19 -6.47
CA GLY A 207 -10.24 14.74 -5.64
C GLY A 207 -10.19 15.28 -4.20
N PRO A 208 -10.30 14.41 -3.15
CA PRO A 208 -10.30 14.86 -1.76
C PRO A 208 -9.01 15.56 -1.34
N LEU A 209 -7.86 15.32 -2.01
CA LEU A 209 -6.59 15.98 -1.68
C LEU A 209 -6.59 17.47 -2.00
N ALA A 210 -7.36 17.90 -2.98
CA ALA A 210 -7.47 19.30 -3.37
C ALA A 210 -8.03 20.19 -2.27
N GLU A 211 -8.82 19.62 -1.34
CA GLU A 211 -9.43 20.34 -0.21
C GLU A 211 -8.51 20.46 1.01
N LEU A 212 -7.36 19.79 0.97
CA LEU A 212 -6.38 19.84 2.05
C LEU A 212 -5.30 20.88 1.75
N SER A 213 -4.83 21.56 2.77
CA SER A 213 -3.77 22.57 2.66
C SER A 213 -2.77 22.46 3.82
N GLY A 214 -1.62 23.09 3.68
CA GLY A 214 -0.63 23.19 4.74
C GLY A 214 -0.26 21.86 5.40
N PRO A 215 -0.23 21.78 6.74
CA PRO A 215 0.15 20.59 7.48
C PRO A 215 -0.74 19.36 7.20
N SER A 216 -2.05 19.56 7.04
CA SER A 216 -2.99 18.46 6.73
C SER A 216 -2.67 17.81 5.41
N LEU A 217 -2.38 18.57 4.36
CA LEU A 217 -1.94 18.03 3.07
C LEU A 217 -0.56 17.34 3.18
N ALA A 218 0.36 17.89 3.99
CA ALA A 218 1.65 17.24 4.22
C ALA A 218 1.49 15.88 4.89
N MET A 219 0.68 15.80 5.96
CA MET A 219 0.39 14.54 6.65
C MET A 219 -0.24 13.52 5.70
N MET A 220 -1.18 13.95 4.87
CA MET A 220 -1.84 13.05 3.93
C MET A 220 -0.89 12.53 2.86
N LYS A 221 -0.08 13.38 2.23
CA LYS A 221 0.92 12.94 1.24
C LYS A 221 1.95 11.97 1.85
N LEU A 222 2.39 12.23 3.08
CA LEU A 222 3.27 11.33 3.80
C LEU A 222 2.59 9.99 4.10
N ALA A 223 1.34 10.02 4.57
CA ALA A 223 0.57 8.82 4.88
C ALA A 223 0.30 7.95 3.65
N MET A 224 -0.01 8.56 2.51
CA MET A 224 -0.17 7.84 1.24
C MET A 224 1.14 7.19 0.78
N GLY A 225 2.27 7.91 0.89
CA GLY A 225 3.59 7.33 0.63
C GLY A 225 3.90 6.16 1.56
N MET A 226 3.60 6.27 2.85
CA MET A 226 3.74 5.18 3.82
C MET A 226 2.84 4.00 3.47
N LYS A 227 1.57 4.23 3.13
CA LYS A 227 0.65 3.18 2.66
C LYS A 227 1.25 2.41 1.48
N GLN A 228 1.82 3.11 0.49
CA GLN A 228 2.45 2.46 -0.66
C GLN A 228 3.60 1.54 -0.25
N VAL A 229 4.48 1.99 0.66
CA VAL A 229 5.57 1.16 1.19
C VAL A 229 5.02 -0.04 1.98
N VAL A 230 3.98 0.17 2.79
CA VAL A 230 3.33 -0.91 3.56
C VAL A 230 2.74 -1.98 2.64
N VAL A 231 2.06 -1.60 1.56
CA VAL A 231 1.46 -2.56 0.60
C VAL A 231 2.55 -3.36 -0.12
N VAL A 232 3.64 -2.72 -0.54
CA VAL A 232 4.80 -3.40 -1.13
C VAL A 232 5.46 -4.33 -0.10
N ALA A 233 5.65 -3.85 1.13
CA ALA A 233 6.20 -4.64 2.22
C ALA A 233 5.34 -5.87 2.53
N TRP A 234 4.02 -5.73 2.48
CA TRP A 234 3.09 -6.84 2.70
C TRP A 234 3.29 -7.96 1.67
N PHE A 235 3.37 -7.59 0.39
CA PHE A 235 3.67 -8.55 -0.66
C PHE A 235 5.04 -9.23 -0.46
N THR A 236 6.10 -8.45 -0.21
CA THR A 236 7.45 -8.98 -0.05
C THR A 236 7.60 -9.87 1.18
N SER A 237 6.94 -9.54 2.29
CA SER A 237 7.00 -10.33 3.53
C SER A 237 6.35 -11.72 3.39
N ILE A 238 5.34 -11.87 2.53
CA ILE A 238 4.70 -13.16 2.28
C ILE A 238 5.44 -13.96 1.22
N PHE A 239 5.69 -13.38 0.03
CA PHE A 239 6.14 -14.12 -1.14
C PHE A 239 7.65 -14.04 -1.38
N ILE A 240 8.34 -13.05 -0.83
CA ILE A 240 9.78 -12.84 -1.00
C ILE A 240 10.48 -12.61 0.37
N PRO A 241 10.26 -13.45 1.39
CA PRO A 241 10.80 -13.22 2.75
C PRO A 241 12.29 -13.57 2.89
N TRP A 242 13.04 -13.72 1.79
CA TRP A 242 14.45 -14.07 1.81
C TRP A 242 15.33 -12.95 2.38
N GLY A 243 16.33 -13.33 3.19
CA GLY A 243 17.29 -12.39 3.80
C GLY A 243 16.84 -11.76 5.10
N GLU A 244 15.75 -12.26 5.68
CA GLU A 244 15.24 -11.82 6.98
C GLU A 244 15.75 -12.78 8.09
N PRO A 245 16.46 -12.26 9.13
CA PRO A 245 16.97 -13.09 10.20
C PRO A 245 15.87 -13.47 11.20
N ALA A 246 16.00 -14.67 11.79
CA ALA A 246 15.09 -15.14 12.83
C ALA A 246 15.24 -14.35 14.15
N THR A 247 16.38 -13.72 14.39
CA THR A 247 16.70 -13.04 15.66
C THR A 247 17.21 -11.62 15.46
N ILE A 248 16.87 -10.75 16.41
CA ILE A 248 17.27 -9.36 16.43
C ILE A 248 18.74 -9.25 16.83
N GLY A 249 19.60 -8.71 15.95
CA GLY A 249 21.03 -8.49 16.21
C GLY A 249 21.63 -7.55 15.16
N VAL A 250 22.95 -7.58 14.98
CA VAL A 250 23.63 -6.84 13.89
C VAL A 250 23.07 -7.24 12.52
N THR A 251 22.58 -8.46 12.41
CA THR A 251 21.89 -8.99 11.22
C THR A 251 20.61 -8.22 10.87
N ALA A 252 19.93 -7.55 11.84
CA ALA A 252 18.75 -6.74 11.57
C ALA A 252 19.06 -5.48 10.71
N LEU A 253 20.28 -4.93 10.81
CA LEU A 253 20.71 -3.84 9.92
C LEU A 253 20.89 -4.34 8.48
N VAL A 254 21.43 -5.53 8.32
CA VAL A 254 21.59 -6.15 6.99
C VAL A 254 20.23 -6.43 6.38
N SER A 255 19.28 -6.96 7.17
CA SER A 255 17.92 -7.22 6.66
C SER A 255 17.18 -5.94 6.33
N ALA A 256 17.36 -4.85 7.08
CA ALA A 256 16.80 -3.55 6.73
C ALA A 256 17.31 -3.08 5.35
N VAL A 257 18.60 -3.26 5.06
CA VAL A 257 19.16 -2.93 3.74
C VAL A 257 18.56 -3.85 2.66
N VAL A 258 18.47 -5.16 2.92
CA VAL A 258 17.85 -6.11 2.00
C VAL A 258 16.39 -5.75 1.72
N PHE A 259 15.62 -5.41 2.76
CA PHE A 259 14.25 -4.93 2.62
C PHE A 259 14.16 -3.67 1.75
N LEU A 260 15.02 -2.67 1.99
CA LEU A 260 15.04 -1.47 1.18
C LEU A 260 15.38 -1.75 -0.29
N VAL A 261 16.26 -2.71 -0.56
CA VAL A 261 16.58 -3.14 -1.93
C VAL A 261 15.38 -3.83 -2.58
N LYS A 262 14.68 -4.73 -1.86
CA LYS A 262 13.42 -5.35 -2.34
C LYS A 262 12.39 -4.27 -2.69
N CYS A 263 12.10 -3.35 -1.77
CA CYS A 263 11.19 -2.24 -2.03
C CYS A 263 11.62 -1.40 -3.24
N LEU A 264 12.92 -1.14 -3.40
CA LEU A 264 13.44 -0.40 -4.54
C LEU A 264 13.13 -1.12 -5.85
N VAL A 265 13.35 -2.43 -5.91
CA VAL A 265 13.04 -3.24 -7.10
C VAL A 265 11.54 -3.19 -7.41
N ASP A 266 10.69 -3.38 -6.39
CA ASP A 266 9.24 -3.36 -6.57
C ASP A 266 8.73 -1.98 -7.03
N PHE A 267 9.24 -0.89 -6.44
CA PHE A 267 8.90 0.45 -6.89
C PHE A 267 9.39 0.75 -8.31
N VAL A 268 10.53 0.21 -8.72
CA VAL A 268 11.01 0.32 -10.12
C VAL A 268 10.07 -0.44 -11.04
N VAL A 269 9.70 -1.68 -10.71
CA VAL A 269 8.76 -2.49 -11.49
C VAL A 269 7.40 -1.79 -11.59
N CYS A 270 6.85 -1.34 -10.47
CA CYS A 270 5.58 -0.59 -10.45
C CYS A 270 5.69 0.70 -11.29
N GLY A 271 6.80 1.43 -11.19
CA GLY A 271 7.05 2.63 -11.99
C GLY A 271 7.12 2.35 -13.49
N VAL A 272 7.72 1.24 -13.91
CA VAL A 272 7.73 0.82 -15.31
C VAL A 272 6.33 0.43 -15.78
N LEU A 273 5.59 -0.34 -14.99
CA LEU A 273 4.21 -0.72 -15.30
C LEU A 273 3.31 0.51 -15.41
N GLU A 274 3.37 1.43 -14.45
CA GLU A 274 2.60 2.67 -14.44
C GLU A 274 2.79 3.49 -15.72
N ASN A 275 4.02 3.55 -16.24
CA ASN A 275 4.32 4.35 -17.43
C ASN A 275 4.15 3.58 -18.75
N SER A 276 3.94 2.27 -18.70
CA SER A 276 3.68 1.42 -19.87
C SER A 276 2.20 1.32 -20.22
N VAL A 277 1.31 1.70 -19.30
CA VAL A 277 -0.14 1.59 -19.46
C VAL A 277 -0.77 2.97 -19.51
N SER A 278 -1.74 3.16 -20.40
CA SER A 278 -2.54 4.39 -20.47
C SER A 278 -3.69 4.35 -19.44
N ARG A 279 -4.14 5.54 -19.03
CA ARG A 279 -5.32 5.66 -18.15
C ARG A 279 -6.55 5.01 -18.83
N SER A 280 -7.23 4.16 -18.10
CA SER A 280 -8.40 3.43 -18.56
C SER A 280 -9.69 4.03 -17.99
N ARG A 281 -10.79 3.90 -18.73
CA ARG A 281 -12.11 4.29 -18.22
C ARG A 281 -12.50 3.38 -17.05
N PHE A 282 -13.23 3.90 -16.08
CA PHE A 282 -13.66 3.16 -14.88
C PHE A 282 -14.30 1.80 -15.18
N LYS A 283 -15.17 1.71 -16.21
CA LYS A 283 -15.81 0.46 -16.64
C LYS A 283 -14.80 -0.61 -17.07
N VAL A 284 -13.70 -0.22 -17.72
CA VAL A 284 -12.67 -1.17 -18.18
C VAL A 284 -11.87 -1.72 -16.99
N LEU A 285 -11.65 -0.89 -15.97
CA LEU A 285 -10.97 -1.30 -14.73
C LEU A 285 -11.74 -2.40 -14.01
N GLY A 286 -13.08 -2.33 -13.97
CA GLY A 286 -13.90 -3.40 -13.41
C GLY A 286 -13.64 -4.75 -14.08
N ASN A 287 -13.45 -4.79 -15.39
CA ASN A 287 -13.12 -6.06 -16.09
C ASN A 287 -11.73 -6.59 -15.70
N GLN A 288 -10.76 -5.68 -15.49
CA GLN A 288 -9.40 -6.07 -15.05
C GLN A 288 -9.42 -6.62 -13.62
N THR A 289 -10.17 -5.99 -12.72
CA THR A 289 -10.30 -6.49 -11.34
C THR A 289 -10.98 -7.85 -11.29
N TRP A 290 -12.03 -8.08 -12.10
CA TRP A 290 -12.68 -9.38 -12.21
C TRP A 290 -11.74 -10.48 -12.75
N ALA A 291 -10.83 -10.15 -13.66
CA ALA A 291 -9.81 -11.09 -14.11
C ALA A 291 -8.88 -11.51 -12.96
N VAL A 292 -8.47 -10.57 -12.10
CA VAL A 292 -7.64 -10.86 -10.92
C VAL A 292 -8.41 -11.69 -9.90
N VAL A 293 -9.69 -11.40 -9.65
CA VAL A 293 -10.59 -12.25 -8.84
C VAL A 293 -10.64 -13.66 -9.41
N GLY A 294 -10.77 -13.81 -10.74
CA GLY A 294 -10.77 -15.11 -11.40
C GLY A 294 -9.49 -15.92 -11.13
N ILE A 295 -8.31 -15.29 -11.18
CA ILE A 295 -7.04 -15.95 -10.86
C ILE A 295 -6.99 -16.33 -9.36
N ALA A 296 -7.46 -15.46 -8.46
CA ALA A 296 -7.50 -15.74 -7.03
C ALA A 296 -8.44 -16.93 -6.72
N VAL A 297 -9.63 -16.96 -7.33
CA VAL A 297 -10.57 -18.09 -7.19
C VAL A 297 -9.97 -19.38 -7.76
N LEU A 298 -9.28 -19.31 -8.89
CA LEU A 298 -8.60 -20.47 -9.47
C LEU A 298 -7.53 -21.01 -8.49
N ALA A 299 -6.73 -20.14 -7.88
CA ALA A 299 -5.77 -20.54 -6.85
C ALA A 299 -6.45 -21.24 -5.67
N PHE A 300 -7.59 -20.70 -5.20
CA PHE A 300 -8.38 -21.31 -4.13
C PHE A 300 -8.92 -22.70 -4.51
N VAL A 301 -9.41 -22.88 -5.73
CA VAL A 301 -9.90 -24.17 -6.24
C VAL A 301 -8.79 -25.23 -6.22
N PHE A 302 -7.54 -24.87 -6.60
CA PHE A 302 -6.40 -25.80 -6.53
C PHE A 302 -6.15 -26.30 -5.11
N VAL A 303 -6.30 -25.46 -4.09
CA VAL A 303 -6.17 -25.87 -2.67
C VAL A 303 -7.29 -26.84 -2.29
N VAL A 304 -8.54 -26.55 -2.68
CA VAL A 304 -9.70 -27.41 -2.34
C VAL A 304 -9.61 -28.76 -3.02
N VAL A 305 -9.13 -28.81 -4.26
CA VAL A 305 -8.95 -30.08 -5.02
C VAL A 305 -7.74 -30.88 -4.54
N GLY A 306 -6.82 -30.25 -3.81
CA GLY A 306 -5.63 -30.91 -3.25
C GLY A 306 -4.52 -31.15 -4.27
N VAL A 307 -4.37 -30.29 -5.27
CA VAL A 307 -3.34 -30.37 -6.33
C VAL A 307 -2.18 -29.42 -6.04
#